data_69f2d7f51187ae5fb5b9ee5a28c1bfec
#
_entry.id   69f2d7f51187ae5fb5b9ee5a28c1bfec
#
_cell.length_a   1.000
_cell.length_b   1.000
_cell.length_c   1.000
_cell.angle_alpha   90.00
_cell.angle_beta   90.00
_cell.angle_gamma   90.00
#
_symmetry.space_group_name_H-M   'P 1'
#
loop_
_entity.id
_entity.type
_entity.pdbx_description
1 polymer ?
#
loop_
_entity_poly.entity_id
_entity_poly.type
_entity_poly.pdbx_seq_one_letter_code
_entity_poly.pdbx_strand_id
1 'polypeptide(L)'
;MTTRFIGRQRLLEELGELWGRQNAALVTCRGRRRIGKSTLVEHFAEVSEAKIWDFEGLAPQPKMTNQDQIDAFVRRLSELSETDIEPCRSWFDCFRSLEKVLPRDGRVVLLLDEISWMGKYDANFPGEVKVAFDKRFHAQRDLIVVLCGSVSSWIEHNILSNTGFVGRISLDVVVPELTLGEAAQFWKSRRRRVSPAEILDVLSITGGIPRYLEEVDPALSADENVRRMCFRPNGYLFRDFDDIFSTVFSAQSVLKRRTLEVLSRGSLDGTELAEALKVARNGQFTEMMRELELAGFVAAETGINPESGKRMRVVRYRLRDNYTRFYLRYVLPHAAEIKAGRYEFATLEALPEWHSVMGLQFENLVLNNVRSLLKGLHLQDVQIFSAAPFRKVGKGDERGVQIDLLIQTRKSVVVVEVKRKGEIGESVEREVEEKVARLKVKAGLSVRMALVYAGHVTKGVRASGGFDALLGVEELLAEAQD
;
A
#
# COMPACT_ATOMS: atom_id res chain seq x y z
N MET A 1 -2.31 -3.83 26.23
CA MET A 1 -1.00 -4.10 25.62
C MET A 1 -0.78 -3.03 24.58
N THR A 2 0.15 -2.12 24.77
CA THR A 2 0.52 -1.11 23.79
C THR A 2 1.05 -1.85 22.55
N THR A 3 0.33 -1.74 21.44
CA THR A 3 0.72 -2.33 20.15
C THR A 3 2.06 -1.69 19.79
N ARG A 4 3.10 -2.49 19.68
CA ARG A 4 4.45 -2.00 19.37
C ARG A 4 4.43 -1.46 17.95
N PHE A 5 4.78 -0.18 17.76
CA PHE A 5 4.98 0.40 16.44
C PHE A 5 6.14 -0.30 15.73
N ILE A 6 5.97 -0.62 14.45
CA ILE A 6 6.95 -1.37 13.65
C ILE A 6 7.24 -0.61 12.36
N GLY A 7 8.52 -0.46 12.06
CA GLY A 7 9.03 0.07 10.80
C GLY A 7 8.80 1.57 10.59
N ARG A 8 8.84 1.98 9.32
CA ARG A 8 8.55 3.35 8.85
C ARG A 8 9.48 4.42 9.37
N GLN A 9 10.70 4.06 9.74
CA GLN A 9 11.69 4.97 10.30
C GLN A 9 11.89 6.20 9.41
N ARG A 10 11.99 6.00 8.10
CA ARG A 10 12.13 7.09 7.15
C ARG A 10 10.97 8.10 7.18
N LEU A 11 9.71 7.65 7.34
CA LEU A 11 8.56 8.56 7.43
C LEU A 11 8.59 9.37 8.72
N LEU A 12 9.04 8.75 9.82
CA LEU A 12 9.24 9.45 11.09
C LEU A 12 10.34 10.51 10.97
N GLU A 13 11.42 10.22 10.26
CA GLU A 13 12.50 11.18 9.99
C GLU A 13 12.01 12.33 9.10
N GLU A 14 11.34 12.06 7.98
CA GLU A 14 10.75 13.07 7.10
C GLU A 14 9.76 13.99 7.84
N LEU A 15 8.95 13.44 8.75
CA LEU A 15 8.10 14.23 9.63
C LEU A 15 8.92 15.04 10.66
N GLY A 16 9.98 14.44 11.21
CA GLY A 16 10.88 15.08 12.17
C GLY A 16 11.62 16.30 11.61
N GLU A 17 11.94 16.30 10.32
CA GLU A 17 12.56 17.44 9.63
C GLU A 17 11.65 18.69 9.57
N LEU A 18 10.35 18.52 9.86
CA LEU A 18 9.42 19.65 9.90
C LEU A 18 9.53 20.48 11.18
N TRP A 19 10.09 19.93 12.26
CA TRP A 19 10.37 20.66 13.47
C TRP A 19 11.44 21.72 13.25
N GLY A 20 11.39 22.81 13.97
CA GLY A 20 12.36 23.92 13.86
C GLY A 20 12.09 24.86 12.69
N ARG A 21 11.03 24.66 11.91
CA ARG A 21 10.56 25.66 10.94
C ARG A 21 10.08 26.92 11.65
N GLN A 22 10.19 28.05 10.97
CA GLN A 22 9.72 29.32 11.53
C GLN A 22 8.20 29.41 11.60
N ASN A 23 7.51 28.64 10.77
CA ASN A 23 6.04 28.60 10.65
C ASN A 23 5.52 27.17 10.77
N ALA A 24 4.25 27.04 11.08
CA ALA A 24 3.59 25.73 11.11
C ALA A 24 3.74 24.98 9.78
N ALA A 25 3.84 23.66 9.87
CA ALA A 25 3.83 22.77 8.72
C ALA A 25 2.44 22.21 8.47
N LEU A 26 2.05 22.13 7.20
CA LEU A 26 0.82 21.45 6.76
C LEU A 26 1.20 20.15 6.03
N VAL A 27 0.71 19.03 6.54
CA VAL A 27 1.03 17.69 6.06
C VAL A 27 -0.24 17.01 5.59
N THR A 28 -0.19 16.35 4.43
CA THR A 28 -1.20 15.35 4.06
C THR A 28 -0.69 13.96 4.39
N CYS A 29 -1.52 13.12 5.03
CA CYS A 29 -1.22 11.74 5.34
C CYS A 29 -2.30 10.84 4.73
N ARG A 30 -1.95 10.13 3.65
CA ARG A 30 -2.88 9.32 2.89
C ARG A 30 -2.35 7.91 2.64
N GLY A 31 -3.21 7.03 2.26
CA GLY A 31 -2.89 5.64 1.99
C GLY A 31 -4.08 4.73 2.28
N ARG A 32 -3.90 3.45 1.97
CA ARG A 32 -4.93 2.45 2.14
C ARG A 32 -5.52 2.45 3.56
N ARG A 33 -6.79 2.07 3.66
CA ARG A 33 -7.41 1.79 4.98
C ARG A 33 -6.64 0.67 5.70
N ARG A 34 -6.50 0.79 7.03
CA ARG A 34 -5.80 -0.18 7.89
C ARG A 34 -4.29 -0.26 7.73
N ILE A 35 -3.72 0.71 7.01
CA ILE A 35 -2.28 0.81 6.83
C ILE A 35 -1.56 1.46 8.05
N GLY A 36 -2.32 1.95 9.06
CA GLY A 36 -1.78 2.58 10.26
C GLY A 36 -1.33 4.03 10.05
N LYS A 37 -2.15 4.85 9.35
CA LYS A 37 -1.88 6.29 9.18
C LYS A 37 -1.94 7.04 10.50
N SER A 38 -3.06 6.92 11.23
CA SER A 38 -3.27 7.58 12.54
C SER A 38 -2.21 7.12 13.53
N THR A 39 -1.94 5.80 13.59
CA THR A 39 -0.90 5.21 14.44
C THR A 39 0.51 5.76 14.13
N LEU A 40 0.81 6.05 12.85
CA LEU A 40 2.08 6.70 12.47
C LEU A 40 2.17 8.11 13.06
N VAL A 41 1.08 8.89 12.96
CA VAL A 41 1.06 10.27 13.46
C VAL A 41 1.08 10.31 14.99
N GLU A 42 0.34 9.42 15.65
CA GLU A 42 0.34 9.26 17.10
C GLU A 42 1.73 8.88 17.62
N HIS A 43 2.34 7.86 17.00
CA HIS A 43 3.70 7.45 17.36
C HIS A 43 4.74 8.52 17.08
N PHE A 44 4.61 9.26 15.97
CA PHE A 44 5.45 10.42 15.69
C PHE A 44 5.34 11.49 16.79
N ALA A 45 4.13 11.79 17.23
CA ALA A 45 3.93 12.74 18.32
C ALA A 45 4.59 12.24 19.64
N GLU A 46 4.43 10.94 19.96
CA GLU A 46 5.05 10.31 21.13
C GLU A 46 6.58 10.43 21.10
N VAL A 47 7.23 9.98 20.02
CA VAL A 47 8.71 10.00 19.92
C VAL A 47 9.29 11.40 19.78
N SER A 48 8.48 12.38 19.37
CA SER A 48 8.85 13.80 19.29
C SER A 48 8.57 14.57 20.56
N GLU A 49 8.02 13.92 21.61
CA GLU A 49 7.54 14.55 22.85
C GLU A 49 6.56 15.71 22.55
N ALA A 50 5.74 15.54 21.51
CA ALA A 50 4.77 16.53 21.08
C ALA A 50 3.39 16.26 21.71
N LYS A 51 2.65 17.32 22.04
CA LYS A 51 1.24 17.21 22.42
C LYS A 51 0.41 16.91 21.18
N ILE A 52 -0.37 15.83 21.19
CA ILE A 52 -1.28 15.51 20.10
C ILE A 52 -2.68 16.05 20.38
N TRP A 53 -3.26 16.74 19.40
CA TRP A 53 -4.64 17.20 19.35
C TRP A 53 -5.31 16.52 18.18
N ASP A 54 -6.01 15.43 18.44
CA ASP A 54 -6.63 14.56 17.43
C ASP A 54 -8.13 14.80 17.34
N PHE A 55 -8.61 14.96 16.11
CA PHE A 55 -10.01 15.08 15.76
C PHE A 55 -10.34 14.09 14.67
N GLU A 56 -11.30 13.21 14.88
CA GLU A 56 -11.72 12.21 13.93
C GLU A 56 -13.08 12.55 13.33
N GLY A 57 -13.20 12.49 11.99
CA GLY A 57 -14.48 12.61 11.30
C GLY A 57 -15.38 11.41 11.60
N LEU A 58 -16.68 11.69 11.84
CA LEU A 58 -17.66 10.62 12.04
C LEU A 58 -17.92 9.88 10.73
N ALA A 59 -17.95 8.55 10.79
CA ALA A 59 -18.30 7.73 9.65
C ALA A 59 -19.70 8.09 9.12
N PRO A 60 -19.83 8.33 7.80
CA PRO A 60 -21.09 8.75 7.21
C PRO A 60 -22.22 7.76 7.44
N GLN A 61 -23.34 8.25 7.94
CA GLN A 61 -24.57 7.50 8.17
C GLN A 61 -25.76 8.12 7.45
N PRO A 62 -26.85 7.37 7.18
CA PRO A 62 -28.08 7.94 6.67
C PRO A 62 -28.60 9.06 7.57
N LYS A 63 -29.01 10.18 6.97
CA LYS A 63 -29.51 11.39 7.63
C LYS A 63 -28.48 12.21 8.44
N MET A 64 -27.21 11.82 8.47
CA MET A 64 -26.16 12.64 9.07
C MET A 64 -26.00 13.95 8.30
N THR A 65 -25.71 15.02 9.03
CA THR A 65 -25.58 16.39 8.54
C THR A 65 -24.17 16.93 8.82
N ASN A 66 -23.86 18.10 8.27
CA ASN A 66 -22.65 18.84 8.60
C ASN A 66 -22.60 19.21 10.10
N GLN A 67 -23.77 19.52 10.70
CA GLN A 67 -23.85 19.90 12.11
C GLN A 67 -23.42 18.74 13.03
N ASP A 68 -23.75 17.49 12.67
CA ASP A 68 -23.32 16.32 13.46
C ASP A 68 -21.78 16.20 13.50
N GLN A 69 -21.09 16.53 12.39
CA GLN A 69 -19.63 16.56 12.33
C GLN A 69 -19.06 17.69 13.20
N ILE A 70 -19.67 18.88 13.12
CA ILE A 70 -19.30 20.06 13.91
C ILE A 70 -19.47 19.78 15.41
N ASP A 71 -20.60 19.19 15.81
CA ASP A 71 -20.87 18.88 17.22
C ASP A 71 -19.89 17.85 17.77
N ALA A 72 -19.49 16.86 16.98
CA ALA A 72 -18.46 15.91 17.35
C ALA A 72 -17.09 16.58 17.53
N PHE A 73 -16.72 17.48 16.63
CA PHE A 73 -15.50 18.27 16.73
C PHE A 73 -15.48 19.13 18.00
N VAL A 74 -16.56 19.86 18.28
CA VAL A 74 -16.68 20.72 19.48
C VAL A 74 -16.58 19.89 20.75
N ARG A 75 -17.24 18.74 20.81
CA ARG A 75 -17.16 17.82 21.96
C ARG A 75 -15.72 17.37 22.20
N ARG A 76 -15.02 16.94 21.14
CA ARG A 76 -13.61 16.55 21.23
C ARG A 76 -12.72 17.71 21.64
N LEU A 77 -12.99 18.90 21.14
CA LEU A 77 -12.28 20.12 21.51
C LEU A 77 -12.43 20.44 23.00
N SER A 78 -13.64 20.32 23.56
CA SER A 78 -13.89 20.49 25.00
C SER A 78 -13.13 19.47 25.84
N GLU A 79 -13.10 18.19 25.42
CA GLU A 79 -12.32 17.14 26.08
C GLU A 79 -10.82 17.46 26.11
N LEU A 80 -10.23 17.83 24.97
CA LEU A 80 -8.79 18.08 24.87
C LEU A 80 -8.34 19.36 25.60
N SER A 81 -9.20 20.37 25.64
CA SER A 81 -8.91 21.65 26.30
C SER A 81 -9.29 21.69 27.78
N GLU A 82 -10.00 20.66 28.25
CA GLU A 82 -10.60 20.63 29.61
C GLU A 82 -11.46 21.86 29.93
N THR A 83 -12.08 22.43 28.90
CA THR A 83 -12.92 23.63 29.01
C THR A 83 -14.22 23.47 28.20
N ASP A 84 -15.31 24.07 28.71
CA ASP A 84 -16.55 24.13 27.94
C ASP A 84 -16.38 25.04 26.72
N ILE A 85 -16.60 24.48 25.56
CA ILE A 85 -16.59 25.20 24.29
C ILE A 85 -18.02 25.47 23.86
N GLU A 86 -18.35 26.72 23.56
CA GLU A 86 -19.67 27.10 23.05
C GLU A 86 -20.01 26.35 21.77
N PRO A 87 -21.27 25.96 21.55
CA PRO A 87 -21.72 25.32 20.33
C PRO A 87 -21.34 26.12 19.08
N CYS A 88 -20.73 25.47 18.12
CA CYS A 88 -20.36 26.06 16.82
C CYS A 88 -21.42 25.75 15.77
N ARG A 89 -21.61 26.67 14.83
CA ARG A 89 -22.55 26.51 13.70
C ARG A 89 -21.84 26.35 12.34
N SER A 90 -20.55 26.59 12.32
CA SER A 90 -19.72 26.50 11.13
C SER A 90 -18.33 25.99 11.46
N TRP A 91 -17.61 25.47 10.46
CA TRP A 91 -16.20 25.11 10.59
C TRP A 91 -15.31 26.31 10.91
N PHE A 92 -15.69 27.51 10.42
CA PHE A 92 -15.01 28.75 10.81
C PHE A 92 -15.03 28.97 12.33
N ASP A 93 -16.20 28.76 12.98
CA ASP A 93 -16.33 28.89 14.44
C ASP A 93 -15.52 27.81 15.16
N CYS A 94 -15.55 26.57 14.66
CA CYS A 94 -14.74 25.47 15.20
C CYS A 94 -13.25 25.81 15.22
N PHE A 95 -12.69 26.21 14.09
CA PHE A 95 -11.27 26.56 13.99
C PHE A 95 -10.91 27.83 14.78
N ARG A 96 -11.83 28.77 14.91
CA ARG A 96 -11.65 29.94 15.79
C ARG A 96 -11.60 29.55 17.28
N SER A 97 -12.43 28.62 17.69
CA SER A 97 -12.43 28.10 19.07
C SER A 97 -11.18 27.25 19.34
N LEU A 98 -10.78 26.42 18.39
CA LEU A 98 -9.53 25.66 18.45
C LEU A 98 -8.29 26.57 18.62
N GLU A 99 -8.19 27.66 17.83
CA GLU A 99 -7.07 28.61 17.91
C GLU A 99 -6.89 29.21 19.33
N LYS A 100 -7.99 29.41 20.05
CA LYS A 100 -7.97 30.03 21.39
C LYS A 100 -7.38 29.11 22.45
N VAL A 101 -7.57 27.80 22.30
CA VAL A 101 -7.21 26.80 23.31
C VAL A 101 -6.02 25.93 22.91
N LEU A 102 -5.63 25.95 21.62
CA LEU A 102 -4.47 25.18 21.15
C LEU A 102 -3.19 25.66 21.85
N PRO A 103 -2.37 24.74 22.42
CA PRO A 103 -1.11 25.12 23.07
C PRO A 103 -0.19 25.88 22.14
N ARG A 104 0.42 26.94 22.64
CA ARG A 104 1.38 27.76 21.86
C ARG A 104 2.83 27.46 22.20
N ASP A 105 3.05 26.79 23.31
CA ASP A 105 4.37 26.41 23.80
C ASP A 105 4.62 24.91 23.60
N GLY A 106 5.83 24.58 23.15
CA GLY A 106 6.25 23.22 22.85
C GLY A 106 5.75 22.71 21.50
N ARG A 107 6.12 21.47 21.19
CA ARG A 107 5.71 20.80 19.96
C ARG A 107 4.26 20.36 20.02
N VAL A 108 3.50 20.65 18.98
CA VAL A 108 2.08 20.28 18.87
C VAL A 108 1.84 19.61 17.52
N VAL A 109 1.15 18.48 17.54
CA VAL A 109 0.60 17.81 16.35
C VAL A 109 -0.92 17.97 16.39
N LEU A 110 -1.47 18.70 15.43
CA LEU A 110 -2.91 18.80 15.19
C LEU A 110 -3.29 17.80 14.11
N LEU A 111 -3.95 16.73 14.49
CA LEU A 111 -4.40 15.67 13.60
C LEU A 111 -5.88 15.82 13.27
N LEU A 112 -6.20 16.04 11.99
CA LEU A 112 -7.55 15.93 11.46
C LEU A 112 -7.66 14.59 10.73
N ASP A 113 -8.13 13.57 11.45
CA ASP A 113 -8.25 12.21 10.91
C ASP A 113 -9.59 11.98 10.23
N GLU A 114 -9.61 11.09 9.23
CA GLU A 114 -10.73 10.87 8.32
C GLU A 114 -11.35 12.19 7.81
N ILE A 115 -10.47 13.12 7.40
CA ILE A 115 -10.82 14.48 6.95
C ILE A 115 -11.87 14.47 5.83
N SER A 116 -11.90 13.42 5.01
CA SER A 116 -12.91 13.23 3.97
C SER A 116 -14.33 13.05 4.53
N TRP A 117 -14.47 12.54 5.74
CA TRP A 117 -15.75 12.43 6.43
C TRP A 117 -16.17 13.74 7.05
N MET A 118 -15.23 14.49 7.64
CA MET A 118 -15.51 15.85 8.12
C MET A 118 -16.09 16.74 7.03
N GLY A 119 -15.46 16.74 5.84
CA GLY A 119 -15.85 17.56 4.70
C GLY A 119 -16.98 17.01 3.83
N LYS A 120 -17.54 15.84 4.17
CA LYS A 120 -18.49 15.16 3.27
C LYS A 120 -19.78 15.95 3.01
N TYR A 121 -20.25 16.68 4.00
CA TYR A 121 -21.54 17.37 3.97
C TYR A 121 -21.39 18.90 3.77
N ASP A 122 -20.17 19.39 3.52
CA ASP A 122 -19.87 20.80 3.30
C ASP A 122 -18.80 20.97 2.21
N ALA A 123 -19.24 21.38 1.04
CA ALA A 123 -18.34 21.63 -0.09
C ALA A 123 -17.31 22.75 0.16
N ASN A 124 -17.57 23.63 1.14
CA ASN A 124 -16.67 24.73 1.50
C ASN A 124 -15.61 24.31 2.53
N PHE A 125 -15.76 23.13 3.15
CA PHE A 125 -14.87 22.66 4.21
C PHE A 125 -13.36 22.73 3.84
N PRO A 126 -12.92 22.33 2.63
CA PRO A 126 -11.51 22.49 2.27
C PRO A 126 -11.04 23.95 2.28
N GLY A 127 -11.91 24.86 1.85
CA GLY A 127 -11.66 26.29 1.92
C GLY A 127 -11.54 26.82 3.35
N GLU A 128 -12.39 26.34 4.26
CA GLU A 128 -12.33 26.69 5.69
C GLU A 128 -11.04 26.17 6.34
N VAL A 129 -10.63 24.93 6.04
CA VAL A 129 -9.33 24.36 6.50
C VAL A 129 -8.16 25.23 6.00
N LYS A 130 -8.19 25.62 4.72
CA LYS A 130 -7.16 26.51 4.13
C LYS A 130 -7.10 27.86 4.83
N VAL A 131 -8.25 28.50 5.05
CA VAL A 131 -8.32 29.81 5.72
C VAL A 131 -7.87 29.71 7.17
N ALA A 132 -8.27 28.65 7.87
CA ALA A 132 -7.82 28.39 9.23
C ALA A 132 -6.29 28.22 9.30
N PHE A 133 -5.71 27.44 8.39
CA PHE A 133 -4.26 27.29 8.33
C PHE A 133 -3.58 28.64 8.10
N ASP A 134 -3.95 29.38 7.05
CA ASP A 134 -3.28 30.63 6.68
C ASP A 134 -3.42 31.73 7.74
N LYS A 135 -4.57 31.85 8.38
CA LYS A 135 -4.89 33.00 9.25
C LYS A 135 -4.72 32.74 10.73
N ARG A 136 -4.74 31.46 11.14
CA ARG A 136 -4.75 31.09 12.59
C ARG A 136 -3.55 30.28 13.00
N PHE A 137 -3.13 29.30 12.17
CA PHE A 137 -2.14 28.32 12.56
C PHE A 137 -0.75 28.60 11.99
N HIS A 138 -0.66 29.16 10.76
CA HIS A 138 0.60 29.30 10.04
C HIS A 138 1.71 30.01 10.81
N ALA A 139 1.37 31.04 11.61
CA ALA A 139 2.37 31.78 12.36
C ALA A 139 2.87 31.08 13.64
N GLN A 140 2.25 29.96 14.00
CA GLN A 140 2.65 29.19 15.18
C GLN A 140 3.88 28.32 14.87
N ARG A 141 4.93 28.50 15.65
CA ARG A 141 6.14 27.63 15.57
C ARG A 141 5.82 26.28 16.20
N ASP A 142 6.58 25.27 15.83
CA ASP A 142 6.49 23.93 16.40
C ASP A 142 5.07 23.33 16.36
N LEU A 143 4.27 23.73 15.36
CA LEU A 143 2.98 23.15 15.04
C LEU A 143 3.02 22.39 13.71
N ILE A 144 2.62 21.14 13.74
CA ILE A 144 2.39 20.33 12.53
C ILE A 144 0.91 20.00 12.44
N VAL A 145 0.26 20.49 11.39
CA VAL A 145 -1.14 20.18 11.08
C VAL A 145 -1.17 19.03 10.09
N VAL A 146 -1.79 17.90 10.46
CA VAL A 146 -1.86 16.69 9.64
C VAL A 146 -3.28 16.47 9.16
N LEU A 147 -3.49 16.50 7.85
CA LEU A 147 -4.74 16.17 7.18
C LEU A 147 -4.68 14.69 6.78
N CYS A 148 -5.32 13.83 7.58
CA CYS A 148 -5.26 12.38 7.42
C CYS A 148 -6.57 11.81 6.87
N GLY A 149 -6.48 10.80 6.00
CA GLY A 149 -7.67 10.12 5.51
C GLY A 149 -7.39 8.88 4.67
N SER A 150 -8.34 7.96 4.71
CA SER A 150 -8.30 6.69 3.97
C SER A 150 -8.83 6.83 2.53
N VAL A 151 -9.68 7.84 2.26
CA VAL A 151 -10.16 8.13 0.91
C VAL A 151 -9.17 9.05 0.21
N SER A 152 -8.07 8.45 -0.27
CA SER A 152 -6.96 9.20 -0.90
C SER A 152 -7.39 10.05 -2.09
N SER A 153 -8.43 9.64 -2.83
CA SER A 153 -8.99 10.43 -3.94
C SER A 153 -9.61 11.74 -3.47
N TRP A 154 -10.25 11.77 -2.29
CA TRP A 154 -10.80 13.00 -1.73
C TRP A 154 -9.69 14.00 -1.40
N ILE A 155 -8.61 13.55 -0.75
CA ILE A 155 -7.44 14.40 -0.44
C ILE A 155 -6.79 14.89 -1.73
N GLU A 156 -6.65 14.02 -2.73
CA GLU A 156 -6.10 14.37 -4.03
C GLU A 156 -6.89 15.51 -4.70
N HIS A 157 -8.23 15.38 -4.78
CA HIS A 157 -9.07 16.37 -5.47
C HIS A 157 -9.28 17.66 -4.66
N ASN A 158 -9.49 17.56 -3.36
CA ASN A 158 -9.89 18.70 -2.53
C ASN A 158 -8.73 19.45 -1.90
N ILE A 159 -7.57 18.82 -1.75
CA ILE A 159 -6.40 19.40 -1.11
C ILE A 159 -5.23 19.51 -2.09
N LEU A 160 -4.70 18.39 -2.61
CA LEU A 160 -3.45 18.39 -3.39
C LEU A 160 -3.61 19.03 -4.78
N SER A 161 -4.74 18.79 -5.47
CA SER A 161 -5.03 19.40 -6.78
C SER A 161 -5.75 20.76 -6.67
N ASN A 162 -6.09 21.18 -5.46
CA ASN A 162 -6.78 22.45 -5.24
C ASN A 162 -5.79 23.61 -5.22
N THR A 163 -5.99 24.60 -6.10
CA THR A 163 -5.13 25.79 -6.22
C THR A 163 -4.99 26.55 -4.91
N GLY A 164 -5.98 26.49 -4.01
CA GLY A 164 -5.93 27.09 -2.69
C GLY A 164 -4.82 26.54 -1.79
N PHE A 165 -4.36 25.34 -2.02
CA PHE A 165 -3.31 24.69 -1.23
C PHE A 165 -1.92 24.72 -1.88
N VAL A 166 -1.80 25.23 -3.10
CA VAL A 166 -0.51 25.34 -3.80
C VAL A 166 0.50 26.14 -2.94
N GLY A 167 1.67 25.54 -2.70
CA GLY A 167 2.74 26.13 -1.89
C GLY A 167 2.52 26.09 -0.38
N ARG A 168 1.42 25.47 0.11
CA ARG A 168 1.11 25.32 1.54
C ARG A 168 1.46 23.97 2.11
N ILE A 169 1.30 22.94 1.30
CA ILE A 169 1.64 21.57 1.72
C ILE A 169 3.15 21.46 1.90
N SER A 170 3.57 21.22 3.13
CA SER A 170 4.97 21.06 3.51
C SER A 170 5.47 19.65 3.18
N LEU A 171 4.61 18.64 3.31
CA LEU A 171 4.92 17.24 3.06
C LEU A 171 3.64 16.46 2.68
N ASP A 172 3.72 15.67 1.62
CA ASP A 172 2.65 14.71 1.26
C ASP A 172 3.13 13.28 1.59
N VAL A 173 2.61 12.73 2.66
CA VAL A 173 2.95 11.39 3.15
C VAL A 173 1.99 10.37 2.54
N VAL A 174 2.51 9.50 1.69
CA VAL A 174 1.80 8.30 1.24
C VAL A 174 2.31 7.11 2.05
N VAL A 175 1.50 6.65 3.01
CA VAL A 175 1.88 5.55 3.89
C VAL A 175 1.83 4.23 3.13
N PRO A 176 3.00 3.57 2.91
CA PRO A 176 3.05 2.28 2.20
C PRO A 176 2.68 1.12 3.12
N GLU A 177 2.52 -0.06 2.53
CA GLU A 177 2.59 -1.32 3.29
C GLU A 177 3.96 -1.45 3.97
N LEU A 178 4.01 -2.19 5.07
CA LEU A 178 5.28 -2.59 5.66
C LEU A 178 6.09 -3.41 4.65
N THR A 179 7.39 -3.19 4.62
CA THR A 179 8.29 -4.06 3.85
C THR A 179 8.24 -5.50 4.38
N LEU A 180 8.71 -6.46 3.60
CA LEU A 180 8.75 -7.85 4.03
C LEU A 180 9.56 -8.03 5.32
N GLY A 181 10.67 -7.31 5.46
CA GLY A 181 11.48 -7.33 6.66
C GLY A 181 10.80 -6.70 7.88
N GLU A 182 10.12 -5.55 7.70
CA GLU A 182 9.32 -4.94 8.76
C GLU A 182 8.16 -5.84 9.18
N ALA A 183 7.43 -6.40 8.21
CA ALA A 183 6.31 -7.32 8.46
C ALA A 183 6.76 -8.59 9.21
N ALA A 184 7.95 -9.12 8.91
CA ALA A 184 8.51 -10.27 9.61
C ALA A 184 8.78 -10.02 11.10
N GLN A 185 8.82 -8.77 11.56
CA GLN A 185 8.99 -8.43 12.99
C GLN A 185 7.79 -8.84 13.86
N PHE A 186 6.62 -9.08 13.26
CA PHE A 186 5.45 -9.62 13.99
C PHE A 186 5.74 -11.02 14.55
N TRP A 187 6.68 -11.76 13.95
CA TRP A 187 7.16 -13.06 14.46
C TRP A 187 8.42 -12.94 15.34
N LYS A 188 8.89 -11.74 15.72
CA LYS A 188 10.19 -11.55 16.41
C LYS A 188 10.34 -12.44 17.64
N SER A 189 9.31 -12.63 18.46
CA SER A 189 9.33 -13.47 19.66
C SER A 189 9.55 -14.96 19.36
N ARG A 190 9.23 -15.40 18.13
CA ARG A 190 9.33 -16.80 17.68
C ARG A 190 10.17 -16.99 16.42
N ARG A 191 10.90 -15.97 15.98
CA ARG A 191 11.62 -15.93 14.70
C ARG A 191 12.54 -17.16 14.46
N ARG A 192 13.12 -17.70 15.52
CA ARG A 192 13.98 -18.90 15.43
C ARG A 192 13.21 -20.23 15.31
N ARG A 193 11.87 -20.21 15.41
CA ARG A 193 11.02 -21.40 15.44
C ARG A 193 10.03 -21.46 14.29
N VAL A 194 9.86 -20.35 13.55
CA VAL A 194 8.97 -20.26 12.39
C VAL A 194 9.82 -20.12 11.15
N SER A 195 9.58 -20.95 10.17
CA SER A 195 10.35 -20.93 8.93
C SER A 195 10.05 -19.69 8.08
N PRO A 196 11.03 -19.20 7.29
CA PRO A 196 10.79 -18.13 6.32
C PRO A 196 9.65 -18.44 5.34
N ALA A 197 9.52 -19.69 4.94
CA ALA A 197 8.44 -20.14 4.05
C ALA A 197 7.07 -19.97 4.69
N GLU A 198 6.93 -20.31 5.96
CA GLU A 198 5.67 -20.16 6.71
C GLU A 198 5.28 -18.69 6.91
N ILE A 199 6.26 -17.83 7.21
CA ILE A 199 6.04 -16.38 7.27
C ILE A 199 5.59 -15.87 5.89
N LEU A 200 6.25 -16.32 4.82
CA LEU A 200 5.90 -15.94 3.46
C LEU A 200 4.48 -16.37 3.09
N ASP A 201 4.02 -17.54 3.54
CA ASP A 201 2.65 -18.02 3.28
C ASP A 201 1.62 -17.05 3.84
N VAL A 202 1.80 -16.60 5.07
CA VAL A 202 0.92 -15.60 5.69
C VAL A 202 1.04 -14.26 4.97
N LEU A 203 2.25 -13.76 4.70
CA LEU A 203 2.48 -12.49 4.00
C LEU A 203 1.96 -12.51 2.56
N SER A 204 2.00 -13.67 1.90
CA SER A 204 1.39 -13.85 0.57
C SER A 204 -0.12 -13.61 0.59
N ILE A 205 -0.77 -13.69 1.73
CA ILE A 205 -2.21 -13.44 1.92
C ILE A 205 -2.46 -12.05 2.50
N THR A 206 -1.78 -11.69 3.57
CA THR A 206 -2.02 -10.44 4.30
C THR A 206 -1.38 -9.22 3.64
N GLY A 207 -0.36 -9.41 2.80
CA GLY A 207 0.56 -8.32 2.44
C GLY A 207 1.27 -7.77 3.67
N GLY A 208 1.85 -6.58 3.54
CA GLY A 208 2.46 -5.82 4.64
C GLY A 208 1.47 -4.89 5.36
N ILE A 209 0.20 -5.30 5.53
CA ILE A 209 -0.82 -4.47 6.16
C ILE A 209 -0.79 -4.69 7.68
N PRO A 210 -0.39 -3.67 8.48
CA PRO A 210 -0.18 -3.83 9.92
C PRO A 210 -1.39 -4.42 10.64
N ARG A 211 -2.59 -3.91 10.37
CA ARG A 211 -3.81 -4.37 11.02
C ARG A 211 -4.11 -5.86 10.76
N TYR A 212 -3.73 -6.39 9.61
CA TYR A 212 -3.87 -7.82 9.32
C TYR A 212 -2.82 -8.65 10.06
N LEU A 213 -1.61 -8.10 10.17
CA LEU A 213 -0.50 -8.75 10.85
C LEU A 213 -0.68 -8.78 12.38
N GLU A 214 -1.40 -7.82 12.95
CA GLU A 214 -1.80 -7.82 14.37
C GLU A 214 -2.72 -9.00 14.72
N GLU A 215 -3.47 -9.53 13.75
CA GLU A 215 -4.31 -10.70 13.94
C GLU A 215 -3.55 -12.02 13.87
N VAL A 216 -2.27 -12.00 13.46
CA VAL A 216 -1.44 -13.21 13.36
C VAL A 216 -1.01 -13.65 14.76
N ASP A 217 -1.23 -14.91 15.08
CA ASP A 217 -0.61 -15.55 16.24
C ASP A 217 0.68 -16.26 15.82
N PRO A 218 1.85 -15.76 16.22
CA PRO A 218 3.13 -16.38 15.85
C PRO A 218 3.35 -17.80 16.43
N ALA A 219 2.45 -18.28 17.29
CA ALA A 219 2.50 -19.60 17.86
C ALA A 219 1.79 -20.66 16.99
N LEU A 220 0.93 -20.21 16.10
CA LEU A 220 0.13 -21.05 15.21
C LEU A 220 0.80 -21.19 13.85
N SER A 221 0.54 -22.29 13.16
CA SER A 221 0.96 -22.49 11.78
C SER A 221 0.32 -21.47 10.82
N ALA A 222 0.88 -21.33 9.62
CA ALA A 222 0.28 -20.52 8.56
C ALA A 222 -1.14 -20.97 8.25
N ASP A 223 -1.37 -22.28 8.09
CA ASP A 223 -2.69 -22.88 7.85
C ASP A 223 -3.71 -22.46 8.91
N GLU A 224 -3.31 -22.53 10.19
CA GLU A 224 -4.21 -22.23 11.29
C GLU A 224 -4.50 -20.73 11.42
N ASN A 225 -3.48 -19.88 11.22
CA ASN A 225 -3.67 -18.42 11.16
C ASN A 225 -4.64 -18.04 10.05
N VAL A 226 -4.42 -18.53 8.83
CA VAL A 226 -5.28 -18.22 7.68
C VAL A 226 -6.69 -18.77 7.87
N ARG A 227 -6.84 -20.01 8.37
CA ARG A 227 -8.16 -20.59 8.70
C ARG A 227 -8.91 -19.71 9.70
N ARG A 228 -8.25 -19.28 10.77
CA ARG A 228 -8.83 -18.42 11.81
C ARG A 228 -9.26 -17.07 11.26
N MET A 229 -8.41 -16.44 10.46
CA MET A 229 -8.66 -15.09 9.96
C MET A 229 -9.65 -15.04 8.79
N CYS A 230 -9.59 -16.01 7.86
CA CYS A 230 -10.29 -15.95 6.58
C CYS A 230 -11.49 -16.89 6.45
N PHE A 231 -11.49 -18.03 7.16
CA PHE A 231 -12.44 -19.12 6.92
C PHE A 231 -13.33 -19.46 8.14
N ARG A 232 -13.42 -18.54 9.10
CA ARG A 232 -14.37 -18.62 10.22
C ARG A 232 -15.40 -17.49 10.13
N PRO A 233 -16.65 -17.69 10.60
CA PRO A 233 -17.70 -16.65 10.60
C PRO A 233 -17.26 -15.35 11.30
N ASN A 234 -16.49 -15.50 12.37
CA ASN A 234 -15.93 -14.39 13.17
C ASN A 234 -14.52 -14.00 12.74
N GLY A 235 -13.99 -14.56 11.65
CA GLY A 235 -12.66 -14.26 11.14
C GLY A 235 -12.55 -12.78 10.79
N TYR A 236 -11.49 -12.14 11.25
CA TYR A 236 -11.29 -10.71 11.04
C TYR A 236 -11.27 -10.38 9.54
N LEU A 237 -10.48 -11.07 8.76
CA LEU A 237 -10.36 -10.86 7.32
C LEU A 237 -11.63 -11.27 6.55
N PHE A 238 -12.34 -12.30 7.00
CA PHE A 238 -13.60 -12.69 6.36
C PHE A 238 -14.63 -11.55 6.33
N ARG A 239 -14.74 -10.78 7.42
CA ARG A 239 -15.66 -9.65 7.52
C ARG A 239 -15.14 -8.37 6.88
N ASP A 240 -13.81 -8.22 6.88
CA ASP A 240 -13.12 -6.99 6.52
C ASP A 240 -13.32 -6.53 5.08
N PHE A 241 -13.42 -7.47 4.16
CA PHE A 241 -13.51 -7.16 2.73
C PHE A 241 -14.77 -6.36 2.39
N ASP A 242 -15.91 -6.78 2.90
CA ASP A 242 -17.19 -6.09 2.65
C ASP A 242 -17.20 -4.69 3.30
N ASP A 243 -16.60 -4.55 4.48
CA ASP A 243 -16.47 -3.27 5.19
C ASP A 243 -15.58 -2.28 4.43
N ILE A 244 -14.42 -2.73 3.94
CA ILE A 244 -13.51 -1.88 3.15
C ILE A 244 -14.19 -1.50 1.85
N PHE A 245 -14.78 -2.46 1.16
CA PHE A 245 -15.34 -2.25 -0.16
C PHE A 245 -16.52 -1.29 -0.13
N SER A 246 -17.41 -1.43 0.84
CA SER A 246 -18.57 -0.54 1.01
C SER A 246 -18.16 0.88 1.39
N THR A 247 -17.10 1.04 2.18
CA THR A 247 -16.64 2.35 2.67
C THR A 247 -15.86 3.12 1.61
N VAL A 248 -15.01 2.43 0.83
CA VAL A 248 -14.13 3.07 -0.16
C VAL A 248 -14.87 3.34 -1.48
N PHE A 249 -15.89 2.54 -1.83
CA PHE A 249 -16.52 2.57 -3.14
C PHE A 249 -18.05 2.67 -3.07
N SER A 250 -18.58 3.83 -2.68
CA SER A 250 -20.02 4.00 -2.50
C SER A 250 -20.87 3.93 -3.79
N ALA A 251 -20.45 4.50 -4.92
CA ALA A 251 -21.33 4.71 -6.08
C ALA A 251 -21.08 3.80 -7.29
N GLN A 252 -19.91 3.18 -7.46
CA GLN A 252 -19.57 2.31 -8.59
C GLN A 252 -19.02 0.96 -8.14
N SER A 253 -19.48 0.48 -7.00
CA SER A 253 -18.94 -0.70 -6.33
C SER A 253 -18.95 -1.95 -7.21
N VAL A 254 -19.97 -2.16 -8.02
CA VAL A 254 -20.11 -3.35 -8.88
C VAL A 254 -19.03 -3.40 -9.96
N LEU A 255 -18.80 -2.30 -10.68
CA LEU A 255 -17.78 -2.27 -11.75
C LEU A 255 -16.36 -2.34 -11.17
N LYS A 256 -16.09 -1.65 -10.08
CA LYS A 256 -14.80 -1.72 -9.38
C LYS A 256 -14.51 -3.13 -8.86
N ARG A 257 -15.49 -3.78 -8.24
CA ARG A 257 -15.36 -5.19 -7.79
C ARG A 257 -15.05 -6.12 -8.96
N ARG A 258 -15.80 -5.99 -10.05
CA ARG A 258 -15.58 -6.77 -11.27
C ARG A 258 -14.21 -6.51 -11.89
N THR A 259 -13.71 -5.27 -11.81
CA THR A 259 -12.34 -4.92 -12.21
C THR A 259 -11.30 -5.70 -11.40
N LEU A 260 -11.46 -5.76 -10.07
CA LEU A 260 -10.55 -6.52 -9.20
C LEU A 260 -10.66 -8.03 -9.44
N GLU A 261 -11.87 -8.56 -9.70
CA GLU A 261 -12.08 -9.96 -10.07
C GLU A 261 -11.32 -10.34 -11.36
N VAL A 262 -11.40 -9.50 -12.39
CA VAL A 262 -10.64 -9.70 -13.63
C VAL A 262 -9.14 -9.64 -13.36
N LEU A 263 -8.65 -8.64 -12.66
CA LEU A 263 -7.23 -8.46 -12.33
C LEU A 263 -6.71 -9.51 -11.32
N SER A 264 -7.58 -10.23 -10.61
CA SER A 264 -7.14 -11.31 -9.72
C SER A 264 -6.49 -12.48 -10.47
N ARG A 265 -6.75 -12.61 -11.76
CA ARG A 265 -6.22 -13.66 -12.64
C ARG A 265 -4.88 -13.30 -13.28
N GLY A 266 -4.51 -12.04 -13.31
CA GLY A 266 -3.26 -11.55 -13.88
C GLY A 266 -3.31 -10.07 -14.24
N SER A 267 -2.19 -9.52 -14.68
CA SER A 267 -2.09 -8.12 -15.09
C SER A 267 -2.59 -7.94 -16.55
N LEU A 268 -3.33 -6.85 -16.78
CA LEU A 268 -3.88 -6.50 -18.09
C LEU A 268 -3.53 -5.05 -18.44
N ASP A 269 -3.40 -4.76 -19.74
CA ASP A 269 -3.35 -3.36 -20.16
C ASP A 269 -4.74 -2.73 -20.20
N GLY A 270 -4.79 -1.40 -20.37
CA GLY A 270 -6.06 -0.68 -20.32
C GLY A 270 -7.06 -1.09 -21.41
N THR A 271 -6.61 -1.61 -22.55
CA THR A 271 -7.48 -2.09 -23.65
C THR A 271 -7.99 -3.48 -23.33
N GLU A 272 -7.09 -4.41 -22.99
CA GLU A 272 -7.43 -5.77 -22.53
C GLU A 272 -8.45 -5.73 -21.37
N LEU A 273 -8.24 -4.81 -20.41
CA LEU A 273 -9.11 -4.67 -19.23
C LEU A 273 -10.50 -4.11 -19.60
N ALA A 274 -10.56 -3.07 -20.44
CA ALA A 274 -11.84 -2.49 -20.87
C ALA A 274 -12.67 -3.50 -21.68
N GLU A 275 -12.03 -4.30 -22.54
CA GLU A 275 -12.66 -5.39 -23.28
C GLU A 275 -13.20 -6.48 -22.34
N ALA A 276 -12.41 -6.93 -21.37
CA ALA A 276 -12.83 -7.93 -20.38
C ALA A 276 -14.01 -7.46 -19.53
N LEU A 277 -14.06 -6.16 -19.24
CA LEU A 277 -15.15 -5.53 -18.50
C LEU A 277 -16.37 -5.19 -19.37
N LYS A 278 -16.22 -5.22 -20.70
CA LYS A 278 -17.22 -4.77 -21.68
C LYS A 278 -17.64 -3.31 -21.47
N VAL A 279 -16.66 -2.43 -21.26
CA VAL A 279 -16.85 -0.98 -21.08
C VAL A 279 -16.01 -0.19 -22.08
N ALA A 280 -16.41 1.05 -22.37
CA ALA A 280 -15.62 1.95 -23.19
C ALA A 280 -14.39 2.46 -22.40
N ARG A 281 -13.25 2.52 -23.07
CA ARG A 281 -12.04 3.14 -22.51
C ARG A 281 -12.12 4.66 -22.65
N ASN A 282 -12.78 5.31 -21.71
CA ASN A 282 -13.04 6.75 -21.68
C ASN A 282 -12.53 7.39 -20.37
N GLY A 283 -12.88 8.66 -20.14
CA GLY A 283 -12.51 9.39 -18.92
C GLY A 283 -13.02 8.73 -17.63
N GLN A 284 -14.22 8.15 -17.65
CA GLN A 284 -14.79 7.46 -16.48
C GLN A 284 -14.01 6.19 -16.13
N PHE A 285 -13.59 5.42 -17.15
CA PHE A 285 -12.70 4.27 -16.96
C PHE A 285 -11.36 4.69 -16.35
N THR A 286 -10.76 5.76 -16.88
CA THR A 286 -9.48 6.29 -16.36
C THR A 286 -9.60 6.76 -14.92
N GLU A 287 -10.67 7.46 -14.57
CA GLU A 287 -10.91 7.92 -13.21
C GLU A 287 -11.16 6.75 -12.25
N MET A 288 -11.94 5.76 -12.65
CA MET A 288 -12.15 4.54 -11.85
C MET A 288 -10.83 3.82 -11.56
N MET A 289 -9.93 3.70 -12.55
CA MET A 289 -8.64 3.07 -12.36
C MET A 289 -7.74 3.88 -11.43
N ARG A 290 -7.77 5.21 -11.54
CA ARG A 290 -7.07 6.12 -10.63
C ARG A 290 -7.57 6.00 -9.19
N GLU A 291 -8.88 5.93 -8.98
CA GLU A 291 -9.45 5.72 -7.64
C GLU A 291 -9.02 4.38 -7.03
N LEU A 292 -9.01 3.29 -7.83
CA LEU A 292 -8.53 1.98 -7.39
C LEU A 292 -7.03 2.00 -7.05
N GLU A 293 -6.24 2.76 -7.79
CA GLU A 293 -4.81 2.95 -7.54
C GLU A 293 -4.58 3.75 -6.24
N LEU A 294 -5.25 4.88 -6.08
CA LEU A 294 -5.17 5.71 -4.88
C LEU A 294 -5.65 4.99 -3.62
N ALA A 295 -6.63 4.08 -3.78
CA ALA A 295 -7.10 3.23 -2.69
C ALA A 295 -6.15 2.05 -2.38
N GLY A 296 -5.10 1.84 -3.18
CA GLY A 296 -4.08 0.81 -2.98
C GLY A 296 -4.47 -0.59 -3.46
N PHE A 297 -5.57 -0.74 -4.21
CA PHE A 297 -5.98 -2.05 -4.74
C PHE A 297 -5.28 -2.42 -6.04
N VAL A 298 -4.96 -1.43 -6.86
CA VAL A 298 -4.35 -1.61 -8.18
C VAL A 298 -3.03 -0.86 -8.25
N ALA A 299 -2.07 -1.40 -8.98
CA ALA A 299 -0.88 -0.68 -9.41
C ALA A 299 -0.97 -0.45 -10.92
N ALA A 300 -0.74 0.80 -11.34
CA ALA A 300 -0.57 1.17 -12.73
C ALA A 300 0.93 1.21 -13.06
N GLU A 301 1.37 0.27 -13.87
CA GLU A 301 2.79 0.05 -14.14
C GLU A 301 3.14 0.44 -15.56
N THR A 302 4.20 1.20 -15.69
CA THR A 302 4.79 1.56 -17.00
C THR A 302 6.31 1.61 -16.86
N GLY A 303 6.99 0.89 -17.75
CA GLY A 303 8.44 0.83 -17.79
C GLY A 303 9.04 1.70 -18.89
N ILE A 304 10.36 1.63 -18.99
CA ILE A 304 11.13 2.17 -20.09
C ILE A 304 11.42 1.01 -21.06
N ASN A 305 11.27 1.24 -22.36
CA ASN A 305 11.67 0.29 -23.38
C ASN A 305 13.21 0.20 -23.40
N PRO A 306 13.81 -0.98 -23.17
CA PRO A 306 15.26 -1.11 -23.02
C PRO A 306 16.04 -0.87 -24.33
N GLU A 307 15.40 -1.02 -25.49
CA GLU A 307 16.00 -0.77 -26.80
C GLU A 307 16.03 0.72 -27.14
N SER A 308 14.92 1.43 -26.93
CA SER A 308 14.81 2.84 -27.33
C SER A 308 15.15 3.83 -26.19
N GLY A 309 15.16 3.36 -24.94
CA GLY A 309 15.32 4.22 -23.74
C GLY A 309 14.12 5.14 -23.49
N LYS A 310 13.00 4.96 -24.17
CA LYS A 310 11.80 5.80 -24.02
C LYS A 310 10.77 5.13 -23.12
N ARG A 311 10.02 5.95 -22.37
CA ARG A 311 8.90 5.46 -21.56
C ARG A 311 7.87 4.76 -22.45
N MET A 312 7.41 3.59 -22.01
CA MET A 312 6.36 2.85 -22.73
C MET A 312 5.04 3.60 -22.63
N ARG A 313 4.26 3.58 -23.71
CA ARG A 313 2.94 4.22 -23.73
C ARG A 313 1.84 3.36 -23.13
N VAL A 314 2.08 2.05 -23.08
CA VAL A 314 1.12 1.08 -22.54
C VAL A 314 1.28 1.03 -21.04
N VAL A 315 0.19 1.33 -20.34
CA VAL A 315 0.08 1.14 -18.89
C VAL A 315 -0.56 -0.22 -18.64
N ARG A 316 0.06 -1.03 -17.79
CA ARG A 316 -0.51 -2.30 -17.33
C ARG A 316 -1.02 -2.15 -15.91
N TYR A 317 -2.17 -2.71 -15.66
CA TYR A 317 -2.81 -2.71 -14.36
C TYR A 317 -2.64 -4.09 -13.72
N ARG A 318 -2.14 -4.09 -12.50
CA ARG A 318 -1.95 -5.27 -11.66
C ARG A 318 -2.80 -5.15 -10.40
N LEU A 319 -3.42 -6.24 -9.94
CA LEU A 319 -4.00 -6.28 -8.60
C LEU A 319 -2.85 -6.25 -7.57
N ARG A 320 -2.70 -5.11 -6.91
CA ARG A 320 -1.63 -4.86 -5.95
C ARG A 320 -1.87 -5.55 -4.62
N ASP A 321 -3.11 -5.57 -4.17
CA ASP A 321 -3.51 -6.09 -2.88
C ASP A 321 -3.55 -7.62 -2.87
N ASN A 322 -2.65 -8.23 -2.08
CA ASN A 322 -2.58 -9.67 -1.93
C ASN A 322 -3.85 -10.25 -1.30
N TYR A 323 -4.39 -9.61 -0.25
CA TYR A 323 -5.58 -10.09 0.41
C TYR A 323 -6.80 -10.08 -0.51
N THR A 324 -6.98 -9.04 -1.29
CA THR A 324 -8.08 -8.97 -2.26
C THR A 324 -8.03 -10.14 -3.25
N ARG A 325 -6.85 -10.50 -3.79
CA ARG A 325 -6.73 -11.68 -4.67
C ARG A 325 -7.12 -12.95 -3.94
N PHE A 326 -6.61 -13.14 -2.73
CA PHE A 326 -6.89 -14.32 -1.92
C PHE A 326 -8.40 -14.43 -1.60
N TYR A 327 -9.02 -13.32 -1.18
CA TYR A 327 -10.45 -13.24 -0.89
C TYR A 327 -11.29 -13.61 -2.11
N LEU A 328 -11.04 -13.00 -3.25
CA LEU A 328 -11.81 -13.23 -4.47
C LEU A 328 -11.67 -14.66 -5.00
N ARG A 329 -10.52 -15.30 -4.78
CA ARG A 329 -10.24 -16.65 -5.27
C ARG A 329 -10.74 -17.75 -4.33
N TYR A 330 -10.65 -17.55 -3.02
CA TYR A 330 -10.85 -18.63 -2.05
C TYR A 330 -11.94 -18.35 -1.01
N VAL A 331 -12.11 -17.11 -0.59
CA VAL A 331 -13.06 -16.78 0.47
C VAL A 331 -14.45 -16.50 -0.10
N LEU A 332 -14.54 -15.62 -1.09
CA LEU A 332 -15.80 -15.20 -1.69
C LEU A 332 -16.64 -16.36 -2.26
N PRO A 333 -16.06 -17.33 -3.02
CA PRO A 333 -16.83 -18.45 -3.56
C PRO A 333 -17.50 -19.31 -2.47
N HIS A 334 -16.92 -19.34 -1.27
CA HIS A 334 -17.37 -20.14 -0.14
C HIS A 334 -17.99 -19.31 1.00
N ALA A 335 -18.28 -18.02 0.76
CA ALA A 335 -18.73 -17.09 1.80
C ALA A 335 -19.99 -17.58 2.54
N ALA A 336 -20.94 -18.22 1.85
CA ALA A 336 -22.15 -18.77 2.47
C ALA A 336 -21.84 -19.93 3.43
N GLU A 337 -20.93 -20.81 3.03
CA GLU A 337 -20.50 -21.96 3.84
C GLU A 337 -19.67 -21.52 5.04
N ILE A 338 -18.76 -20.55 4.83
CA ILE A 338 -17.96 -19.94 5.90
C ILE A 338 -18.87 -19.26 6.92
N LYS A 339 -19.83 -18.46 6.47
CA LYS A 339 -20.80 -17.79 7.35
C LYS A 339 -21.64 -18.78 8.17
N ALA A 340 -21.95 -19.93 7.58
CA ALA A 340 -22.66 -21.02 8.26
C ALA A 340 -21.75 -21.89 9.15
N GLY A 341 -20.44 -21.64 9.19
CA GLY A 341 -19.47 -22.43 9.95
C GLY A 341 -19.27 -23.86 9.44
N ARG A 342 -19.52 -24.09 8.14
CA ARG A 342 -19.45 -25.42 7.52
C ARG A 342 -18.33 -25.59 6.50
N TYR A 343 -17.55 -24.53 6.23
CA TYR A 343 -16.44 -24.60 5.30
C TYR A 343 -15.20 -25.20 5.98
N GLU A 344 -14.67 -26.27 5.42
CA GLU A 344 -13.47 -26.94 5.88
C GLU A 344 -12.53 -27.25 4.72
N PHE A 345 -11.24 -27.21 4.97
CA PHE A 345 -10.18 -27.65 4.07
C PHE A 345 -9.07 -28.33 4.88
N ALA A 346 -8.36 -29.28 4.28
CA ALA A 346 -7.30 -30.03 4.97
C ALA A 346 -6.07 -29.15 5.26
N THR A 347 -5.50 -28.58 4.21
CA THR A 347 -4.34 -27.67 4.25
C THR A 347 -4.54 -26.57 3.24
N LEU A 348 -3.80 -25.46 3.35
CA LEU A 348 -3.81 -24.40 2.34
C LEU A 348 -3.42 -24.91 0.95
N GLU A 349 -2.46 -25.84 0.89
CA GLU A 349 -2.00 -26.43 -0.37
C GLU A 349 -3.07 -27.26 -1.10
N ALA A 350 -4.11 -27.72 -0.38
CA ALA A 350 -5.24 -28.42 -0.97
C ALA A 350 -6.24 -27.50 -1.68
N LEU A 351 -6.10 -26.16 -1.54
CA LEU A 351 -6.92 -25.19 -2.24
C LEU A 351 -6.64 -25.22 -3.75
N PRO A 352 -7.67 -25.06 -4.61
CA PRO A 352 -7.50 -25.13 -6.06
C PRO A 352 -6.47 -24.15 -6.58
N GLU A 353 -5.61 -24.59 -7.52
CA GLU A 353 -4.57 -23.75 -8.15
C GLU A 353 -3.61 -23.06 -7.17
N TRP A 354 -3.46 -23.59 -5.94
CA TRP A 354 -2.70 -22.97 -4.86
C TRP A 354 -1.30 -22.50 -5.29
N HIS A 355 -0.51 -23.38 -5.90
CA HIS A 355 0.85 -23.04 -6.32
C HIS A 355 0.89 -21.89 -7.35
N SER A 356 -0.06 -21.88 -8.29
CA SER A 356 -0.16 -20.82 -9.30
C SER A 356 -0.54 -19.48 -8.67
N VAL A 357 -1.55 -19.48 -7.82
CA VAL A 357 -2.00 -18.26 -7.13
C VAL A 357 -0.92 -17.73 -6.19
N MET A 358 -0.27 -18.60 -5.44
CA MET A 358 0.83 -18.19 -4.54
C MET A 358 2.08 -17.74 -5.29
N GLY A 359 2.33 -18.24 -6.50
CA GLY A 359 3.34 -17.70 -7.40
C GLY A 359 3.06 -16.23 -7.75
N LEU A 360 1.82 -15.92 -8.19
CA LEU A 360 1.37 -14.54 -8.43
C LEU A 360 1.41 -13.66 -7.18
N GLN A 361 1.10 -14.23 -6.01
CA GLN A 361 1.16 -13.50 -4.74
C GLN A 361 2.59 -13.15 -4.36
N PHE A 362 3.53 -14.06 -4.56
CA PHE A 362 4.95 -13.81 -4.30
C PHE A 362 5.53 -12.79 -5.29
N GLU A 363 5.24 -12.90 -6.59
CA GLU A 363 5.60 -11.89 -7.59
C GLU A 363 5.07 -10.51 -7.14
N ASN A 364 3.81 -10.45 -6.69
CA ASN A 364 3.19 -9.23 -6.22
C ASN A 364 3.89 -8.63 -4.99
N LEU A 365 4.28 -9.45 -4.02
CA LEU A 365 5.07 -9.02 -2.86
C LEU A 365 6.42 -8.44 -3.28
N VAL A 366 7.11 -9.09 -4.21
CA VAL A 366 8.39 -8.64 -4.77
C VAL A 366 8.22 -7.29 -5.44
N LEU A 367 7.21 -7.12 -6.29
CA LEU A 367 6.90 -5.86 -6.98
C LEU A 367 6.48 -4.73 -6.01
N ASN A 368 5.83 -5.05 -4.91
CA ASN A 368 5.50 -4.07 -3.87
C ASN A 368 6.71 -3.67 -3.03
N ASN A 369 7.79 -4.47 -3.03
CA ASN A 369 8.99 -4.31 -2.23
C ASN A 369 10.26 -4.04 -3.07
N VAL A 370 10.13 -3.44 -4.26
CA VAL A 370 11.27 -3.21 -5.16
C VAL A 370 12.44 -2.49 -4.47
N ARG A 371 12.15 -1.53 -3.58
CA ARG A 371 13.20 -0.78 -2.87
C ARG A 371 14.10 -1.70 -2.03
N SER A 372 13.51 -2.65 -1.31
CA SER A 372 14.27 -3.66 -0.54
C SER A 372 15.12 -4.55 -1.46
N LEU A 373 14.59 -4.90 -2.64
CA LEU A 373 15.36 -5.67 -3.63
C LEU A 373 16.62 -4.95 -4.10
N LEU A 374 16.58 -3.63 -4.27
CA LEU A 374 17.74 -2.86 -4.77
C LEU A 374 18.98 -3.06 -3.88
N LYS A 375 18.80 -3.22 -2.57
CA LYS A 375 19.90 -3.50 -1.63
C LYS A 375 20.47 -4.90 -1.87
N GLY A 376 19.62 -5.93 -1.91
CA GLY A 376 20.04 -7.30 -2.21
C GLY A 376 20.65 -7.51 -3.60
N LEU A 377 20.30 -6.64 -4.56
CA LEU A 377 20.87 -6.61 -5.90
C LEU A 377 22.09 -5.69 -6.02
N HIS A 378 22.60 -5.11 -4.93
CA HIS A 378 23.69 -4.14 -4.91
C HIS A 378 23.47 -2.91 -5.79
N LEU A 379 22.21 -2.43 -5.83
CA LEU A 379 21.77 -1.27 -6.60
C LEU A 379 21.30 -0.08 -5.75
N GLN A 380 21.49 -0.10 -4.43
CA GLN A 380 21.01 0.93 -3.50
C GLN A 380 21.59 2.32 -3.82
N ASP A 381 22.87 2.39 -4.27
CA ASP A 381 23.57 3.63 -4.59
C ASP A 381 23.56 3.95 -6.09
N VAL A 382 22.76 3.23 -6.87
CA VAL A 382 22.67 3.38 -8.33
C VAL A 382 21.40 4.14 -8.70
N GLN A 383 21.51 5.13 -9.58
CA GLN A 383 20.34 5.81 -10.12
C GLN A 383 19.48 4.85 -10.95
N ILE A 384 18.28 4.59 -10.48
CA ILE A 384 17.30 3.76 -11.16
C ILE A 384 16.38 4.64 -12.02
N PHE A 385 16.33 4.37 -13.31
CA PHE A 385 15.43 5.08 -14.25
C PHE A 385 14.06 4.42 -14.33
N SER A 386 14.02 3.10 -14.20
CA SER A 386 12.79 2.31 -14.23
C SER A 386 12.99 1.00 -13.48
N ALA A 387 11.98 0.59 -12.73
CA ALA A 387 11.86 -0.74 -12.15
C ALA A 387 10.38 -1.15 -12.26
N ALA A 388 10.05 -1.93 -13.27
CA ALA A 388 8.67 -2.32 -13.59
C ALA A 388 8.63 -3.65 -14.34
N PRO A 389 7.51 -4.39 -14.30
CA PRO A 389 7.29 -5.52 -15.20
C PRO A 389 7.44 -5.12 -16.65
N PHE A 390 7.97 -6.02 -17.46
CA PHE A 390 8.15 -5.77 -18.89
C PHE A 390 7.47 -6.86 -19.73
N ARG A 391 6.67 -6.44 -20.71
CA ARG A 391 6.05 -7.36 -21.67
C ARG A 391 6.12 -6.77 -23.06
N LYS A 392 6.61 -7.58 -23.99
CA LYS A 392 6.59 -7.31 -25.44
C LYS A 392 5.85 -8.44 -26.13
N VAL A 393 4.79 -8.11 -26.83
CA VAL A 393 4.06 -9.09 -27.65
C VAL A 393 4.88 -9.38 -28.91
N GLY A 394 5.01 -10.66 -29.27
CA GLY A 394 5.67 -11.06 -30.50
C GLY A 394 4.91 -10.59 -31.75
N LYS A 395 5.62 -10.37 -32.81
CA LYS A 395 5.03 -10.03 -34.12
C LYS A 395 5.47 -11.08 -35.17
N GLY A 396 4.52 -11.63 -35.91
CA GLY A 396 4.79 -12.71 -36.84
C GLY A 396 5.35 -13.93 -36.13
N ASP A 397 6.49 -14.45 -36.58
CA ASP A 397 7.16 -15.62 -36.00
C ASP A 397 8.01 -15.30 -34.75
N GLU A 398 8.18 -14.01 -34.40
CA GLU A 398 8.89 -13.62 -33.15
C GLU A 398 8.05 -13.97 -31.92
N ARG A 399 8.60 -14.80 -31.02
CA ARG A 399 7.98 -15.07 -29.71
C ARG A 399 8.05 -13.81 -28.82
N GLY A 400 6.97 -13.51 -28.12
CA GLY A 400 6.94 -12.45 -27.13
C GLY A 400 7.93 -12.69 -25.97
N VAL A 401 8.17 -11.65 -25.17
CA VAL A 401 8.96 -11.74 -23.94
C VAL A 401 8.19 -11.11 -22.78
N GLN A 402 8.17 -11.81 -21.66
CA GLN A 402 7.63 -11.31 -20.39
C GLN A 402 8.72 -11.47 -19.33
N ILE A 403 8.95 -10.39 -18.57
CA ILE A 403 9.93 -10.31 -17.48
C ILE A 403 9.19 -9.79 -16.26
N ASP A 404 9.33 -10.48 -15.14
CA ASP A 404 8.59 -10.16 -13.92
C ASP A 404 8.97 -8.79 -13.36
N LEU A 405 10.28 -8.45 -13.38
CA LEU A 405 10.75 -7.11 -13.06
C LEU A 405 11.98 -6.77 -13.90
N LEU A 406 11.92 -5.66 -14.66
CA LEU A 406 13.03 -5.11 -15.43
C LEU A 406 13.51 -3.82 -14.77
N ILE A 407 14.75 -3.83 -14.26
CA ILE A 407 15.36 -2.66 -13.62
C ILE A 407 16.34 -2.03 -14.64
N GLN A 408 16.20 -0.73 -14.87
CA GLN A 408 17.06 0.01 -15.78
C GLN A 408 17.83 1.08 -15.07
N THR A 409 19.14 1.04 -15.26
CA THR A 409 20.09 2.01 -14.75
C THR A 409 20.77 2.77 -15.92
N ARG A 410 21.69 3.65 -15.61
CA ARG A 410 22.47 4.35 -16.63
C ARG A 410 23.36 3.40 -17.49
N LYS A 411 23.83 2.29 -16.90
CA LYS A 411 24.83 1.42 -17.52
C LYS A 411 24.35 -0.03 -17.73
N SER A 412 23.23 -0.41 -17.14
CA SER A 412 22.78 -1.79 -17.17
C SER A 412 21.26 -1.92 -17.18
N VAL A 413 20.82 -3.07 -17.66
CA VAL A 413 19.49 -3.60 -17.53
C VAL A 413 19.58 -4.87 -16.71
N VAL A 414 18.81 -4.98 -15.61
CA VAL A 414 18.74 -6.18 -14.79
C VAL A 414 17.40 -6.86 -15.04
N VAL A 415 17.46 -8.09 -15.53
CA VAL A 415 16.31 -8.98 -15.74
C VAL A 415 16.13 -9.79 -14.47
N VAL A 416 15.07 -9.50 -13.73
CA VAL A 416 14.74 -10.19 -12.49
C VAL A 416 13.60 -11.16 -12.76
N GLU A 417 13.85 -12.43 -12.48
CA GLU A 417 12.85 -13.50 -12.48
C GLU A 417 12.44 -13.79 -11.05
N VAL A 418 11.14 -14.01 -10.83
CA VAL A 418 10.57 -14.31 -9.51
C VAL A 418 10.00 -15.73 -9.53
N LYS A 419 10.50 -16.60 -8.68
CA LYS A 419 10.06 -18.01 -8.63
C LYS A 419 9.73 -18.47 -7.21
N ARG A 420 8.55 -19.07 -7.08
CA ARG A 420 8.16 -19.81 -5.88
C ARG A 420 7.94 -21.27 -6.25
N LYS A 421 8.91 -22.13 -5.92
CA LYS A 421 8.89 -23.57 -6.18
C LYS A 421 9.65 -24.30 -5.09
N GLY A 422 9.25 -25.54 -4.79
CA GLY A 422 9.99 -26.41 -3.86
C GLY A 422 11.46 -26.56 -4.26
N GLU A 423 11.73 -26.81 -5.55
CA GLU A 423 13.08 -26.90 -6.12
C GLU A 423 13.19 -26.07 -7.40
N ILE A 424 14.29 -25.32 -7.52
CA ILE A 424 14.63 -24.45 -8.64
C ILE A 424 15.92 -24.94 -9.25
N GLY A 425 15.82 -25.56 -10.42
CA GLY A 425 16.92 -26.15 -11.16
C GLY A 425 17.33 -25.32 -12.38
N GLU A 426 18.29 -25.84 -13.14
CA GLU A 426 18.92 -25.19 -14.31
C GLU A 426 17.93 -24.88 -15.45
N SER A 427 16.73 -25.50 -15.46
CA SER A 427 15.69 -25.15 -16.41
C SER A 427 15.23 -23.71 -16.29
N VAL A 428 15.24 -23.15 -15.06
CA VAL A 428 14.87 -21.76 -14.82
C VAL A 428 15.92 -20.81 -15.37
N GLU A 429 17.19 -21.15 -15.22
CA GLU A 429 18.30 -20.38 -15.78
C GLU A 429 18.17 -20.28 -17.31
N ARG A 430 18.00 -21.41 -17.98
CA ARG A 430 17.76 -21.46 -19.42
C ARG A 430 16.52 -20.65 -19.87
N GLU A 431 15.44 -20.72 -19.10
CA GLU A 431 14.23 -19.90 -19.37
C GLU A 431 14.56 -18.40 -19.36
N VAL A 432 15.37 -17.94 -18.38
CA VAL A 432 15.75 -16.52 -18.27
C VAL A 432 16.73 -16.14 -19.38
N GLU A 433 17.70 -16.97 -19.70
CA GLU A 433 18.61 -16.77 -20.83
C GLU A 433 17.84 -16.61 -22.16
N GLU A 434 16.83 -17.43 -22.40
CA GLU A 434 15.96 -17.30 -23.57
C GLU A 434 15.16 -15.98 -23.57
N LYS A 435 14.72 -15.49 -22.38
CA LYS A 435 14.08 -14.19 -22.25
C LYS A 435 15.07 -13.06 -22.58
N VAL A 436 16.29 -13.15 -22.08
CA VAL A 436 17.38 -12.19 -22.33
C VAL A 436 17.75 -12.19 -23.83
N ALA A 437 17.88 -13.34 -24.46
CA ALA A 437 18.19 -13.44 -25.90
C ALA A 437 17.13 -12.77 -26.80
N ARG A 438 15.87 -12.76 -26.35
CA ARG A 438 14.76 -12.07 -27.05
C ARG A 438 14.61 -10.60 -26.69
N LEU A 439 15.28 -10.16 -25.61
CA LEU A 439 15.23 -8.79 -25.15
C LEU A 439 16.19 -7.92 -25.96
N LYS A 440 15.65 -7.05 -26.81
CA LYS A 440 16.46 -6.05 -27.50
C LYS A 440 16.84 -4.94 -26.54
N VAL A 441 18.14 -4.74 -26.33
CA VAL A 441 18.70 -3.74 -25.42
C VAL A 441 19.56 -2.76 -26.20
N LYS A 442 19.53 -1.48 -25.81
CA LYS A 442 20.34 -0.44 -26.42
C LYS A 442 21.84 -0.79 -26.33
N ALA A 443 22.58 -0.56 -27.40
CA ALA A 443 24.03 -0.76 -27.42
C ALA A 443 24.73 0.02 -26.28
N GLY A 444 25.69 -0.62 -25.63
CA GLY A 444 26.46 -0.04 -24.53
C GLY A 444 25.84 -0.26 -23.12
N LEU A 445 24.67 -0.91 -23.03
CA LEU A 445 24.14 -1.35 -21.75
C LEU A 445 24.52 -2.82 -21.49
N SER A 446 25.01 -3.12 -20.30
CA SER A 446 25.17 -4.49 -19.82
C SER A 446 23.84 -5.10 -19.46
N VAL A 447 23.62 -6.39 -19.74
CA VAL A 447 22.46 -7.14 -19.28
C VAL A 447 22.91 -8.05 -18.14
N ARG A 448 22.18 -8.00 -17.02
CA ARG A 448 22.40 -8.84 -15.85
C ARG A 448 21.16 -9.66 -15.58
N MET A 449 21.33 -10.85 -15.01
CA MET A 449 20.25 -11.74 -14.63
C MET A 449 20.21 -11.88 -13.10
N ALA A 450 19.03 -11.77 -12.53
CA ALA A 450 18.82 -11.99 -11.11
C ALA A 450 17.62 -12.91 -10.88
N LEU A 451 17.69 -13.74 -9.85
CA LEU A 451 16.61 -14.61 -9.42
C LEU A 451 16.20 -14.23 -8.00
N VAL A 452 14.93 -13.89 -7.82
CA VAL A 452 14.29 -13.73 -6.51
C VAL A 452 13.45 -14.99 -6.26
N TYR A 453 13.73 -15.71 -5.16
CA TYR A 453 13.14 -17.02 -5.00
C TYR A 453 12.65 -17.35 -3.61
N ALA A 454 11.63 -18.20 -3.57
CA ALA A 454 11.15 -18.91 -2.39
C ALA A 454 11.19 -20.42 -2.68
N GLY A 455 12.02 -21.16 -1.93
CA GLY A 455 12.27 -22.57 -2.10
C GLY A 455 13.77 -22.89 -2.13
N HIS A 456 14.12 -24.07 -2.65
CA HIS A 456 15.49 -24.54 -2.70
C HIS A 456 16.10 -24.34 -4.10
N VAL A 457 17.22 -23.64 -4.18
CA VAL A 457 18.02 -23.52 -5.42
C VAL A 457 19.08 -24.62 -5.45
N THR A 458 19.08 -25.41 -6.52
CA THR A 458 20.03 -26.52 -6.68
C THR A 458 21.49 -26.07 -6.69
N LYS A 459 22.41 -26.98 -6.36
CA LYS A 459 23.87 -26.73 -6.42
C LYS A 459 24.30 -26.36 -7.86
N GLY A 460 23.67 -26.97 -8.87
CA GLY A 460 23.94 -26.66 -10.28
C GLY A 460 23.72 -25.17 -10.61
N VAL A 461 22.56 -24.61 -10.28
CA VAL A 461 22.25 -23.18 -10.48
C VAL A 461 23.19 -22.26 -9.69
N ARG A 462 23.57 -22.63 -8.46
CA ARG A 462 24.53 -21.84 -7.66
C ARG A 462 25.95 -21.86 -8.25
N ALA A 463 26.34 -22.95 -8.89
CA ALA A 463 27.66 -23.14 -9.45
C ALA A 463 27.80 -22.68 -10.90
N SER A 464 26.70 -22.58 -11.67
CA SER A 464 26.70 -22.19 -13.09
C SER A 464 27.21 -20.76 -13.31
N GLY A 465 26.96 -19.86 -12.35
CA GLY A 465 27.24 -18.45 -12.52
C GLY A 465 26.34 -17.72 -13.54
N GLY A 466 25.24 -18.36 -13.97
CA GLY A 466 24.31 -17.77 -14.94
C GLY A 466 23.51 -16.61 -14.36
N PHE A 467 23.23 -16.61 -13.05
CA PHE A 467 22.64 -15.45 -12.38
C PHE A 467 23.72 -14.59 -11.69
N ASP A 468 23.70 -13.28 -11.97
CA ASP A 468 24.54 -12.29 -11.28
C ASP A 468 24.15 -12.11 -9.81
N ALA A 469 22.87 -12.38 -9.47
CA ALA A 469 22.37 -12.34 -8.10
C ALA A 469 21.28 -13.39 -7.86
N LEU A 470 21.37 -14.05 -6.70
CA LEU A 470 20.37 -15.00 -6.18
C LEU A 470 19.88 -14.47 -4.83
N LEU A 471 18.64 -14.02 -4.78
CA LEU A 471 18.05 -13.41 -3.57
C LEU A 471 16.92 -14.29 -3.04
N GLY A 472 17.17 -14.96 -1.93
CA GLY A 472 16.20 -15.82 -1.26
C GLY A 472 15.21 -15.04 -0.39
N VAL A 473 14.08 -15.66 -0.11
CA VAL A 473 13.07 -15.08 0.77
C VAL A 473 13.60 -14.77 2.17
N GLU A 474 14.57 -15.57 2.66
CA GLU A 474 15.23 -15.37 3.94
C GLU A 474 15.90 -14.00 4.02
N GLU A 475 16.54 -13.59 2.95
CA GLU A 475 17.22 -12.28 2.85
C GLU A 475 16.21 -11.13 2.82
N LEU A 476 15.12 -11.30 2.06
CA LEU A 476 14.02 -10.30 2.00
C LEU A 476 13.33 -10.10 3.36
N LEU A 477 13.20 -11.17 4.13
CA LEU A 477 12.60 -11.12 5.47
C LEU A 477 13.60 -10.62 6.54
N ALA A 478 14.91 -10.66 6.27
CA ALA A 478 15.94 -10.22 7.22
C ALA A 478 16.18 -8.69 7.21
N GLU A 479 15.79 -8.00 6.14
CA GLU A 479 16.08 -6.57 5.90
C GLU A 479 15.32 -5.56 6.79
N ALA A 480 15.08 -5.85 8.04
CA ALA A 480 14.37 -4.97 8.95
C ALA A 480 15.28 -4.16 9.89
N GLN A 481 16.43 -3.73 9.43
CA GLN A 481 17.34 -2.88 10.22
C GLN A 481 17.94 -1.78 9.33
N ASP A 482 17.15 -0.74 9.06
CA ASP A 482 17.69 0.61 8.77
C ASP A 482 16.79 1.63 9.44
#